data_aa5ca63dd5403d5071a0136db943153e
#
_entry.id   aa5ca63dd5403d5071a0136db943153e
#
_cell.length_a   1.000
_cell.length_b   1.000
_cell.length_c   1.000
_cell.angle_alpha   90.00
_cell.angle_beta   90.00
_cell.angle_gamma   90.00
#
_symmetry.space_group_name_H-M   'P 1'
#
loop_
_entity.id
_entity.type
_entity.pdbx_description
1 polymer ?
#
loop_
_entity_poly.entity_id
_entity_poly.type
_entity_poly.pdbx_seq_one_letter_code
_entity_poly.pdbx_strand_id
1 'polypeptide(L)' 'MLKVIIADDEPKVNLLLQKIVDWEKLGYQIAGTANDGERALQLIEEEKPDVLMTDIRMPGVDGMELIRR' A
#
# COMPACT_ATOMS: atom_id res chain seq x y z
N MET A 1 -14.77 -1.86 -8.01
CA MET A 1 -14.06 -1.19 -6.91
C MET A 1 -12.65 -0.80 -7.33
N LEU A 2 -12.19 0.32 -6.83
CA LEU A 2 -10.80 0.73 -7.05
C LEU A 2 -9.87 -0.10 -6.16
N LYS A 3 -8.72 -0.46 -6.68
CA LYS A 3 -7.73 -1.24 -5.92
C LYS A 3 -6.78 -0.33 -5.17
N VAL A 4 -6.54 -0.63 -3.90
CA VAL A 4 -5.58 0.10 -3.06
C VAL A 4 -4.54 -0.86 -2.52
N ILE A 5 -3.29 -0.41 -2.49
CA ILE A 5 -2.20 -1.12 -1.82
C ILE A 5 -1.76 -0.27 -0.64
N ILE A 6 -1.62 -0.91 0.50
CA ILE A 6 -1.15 -0.28 1.73
C ILE A 6 0.28 -0.76 1.99
N ALA A 7 1.21 0.17 2.06
CA ALA A 7 2.62 -0.14 2.29
C ALA A 7 3.16 0.67 3.47
N ASP A 8 3.63 -0.01 4.50
CA ASP A 8 4.19 0.62 5.69
C ASP A 8 5.19 -0.35 6.32
N ASP A 9 6.33 0.17 6.77
CA ASP A 9 7.36 -0.65 7.39
C ASP A 9 6.99 -1.13 8.79
N GLU A 10 5.95 -0.55 9.39
CA GLU A 10 5.44 -1.00 10.68
C GLU A 10 4.20 -1.86 10.50
N PRO A 11 4.29 -3.17 10.79
CA PRO A 11 3.13 -4.07 10.61
C PRO A 11 1.90 -3.64 11.40
N LYS A 12 2.09 -3.05 12.56
CA LYS A 12 0.97 -2.59 13.40
C LYS A 12 0.21 -1.45 12.75
N VAL A 13 0.92 -0.51 12.14
CA VAL A 13 0.30 0.63 11.44
C VAL A 13 -0.45 0.13 10.21
N ASN A 14 0.17 -0.77 9.46
CA ASN A 14 -0.44 -1.37 8.29
C ASN A 14 -1.76 -2.06 8.66
N LEU A 15 -1.73 -2.87 9.71
CA LEU A 15 -2.91 -3.58 10.17
C LEU A 15 -4.00 -2.62 10.68
N LEU A 16 -3.58 -1.56 11.38
CA LEU A 16 -4.50 -0.55 11.88
C LEU A 16 -5.23 0.16 10.74
N LEU A 17 -4.50 0.55 9.70
CA LEU A 17 -5.09 1.20 8.53
C LEU A 17 -6.13 0.31 7.85
N GLN A 18 -5.88 -0.99 7.81
CA GLN A 18 -6.85 -1.93 7.25
C GLN A 18 -8.15 -1.98 8.05
N LYS A 19 -8.05 -1.79 9.37
CA LYS A 19 -9.20 -1.94 10.28
C LYS A 19 -10.00 -0.68 10.49
N ILE A 20 -9.32 0.48 10.60
CA ILE A 20 -10.01 1.73 10.96
C ILE A 20 -10.69 2.42 9.79
N VAL A 21 -10.25 2.12 8.58
CA VAL A 21 -10.84 2.70 7.38
C VAL A 21 -11.77 1.67 6.76
N ASP A 22 -13.00 2.07 6.52
CA ASP A 22 -13.96 1.23 5.82
C ASP A 22 -13.74 1.39 4.31
N TRP A 23 -12.74 0.69 3.81
CA TRP A 23 -12.33 0.78 2.41
C TRP A 23 -13.45 0.44 1.46
N GLU A 24 -14.19 -0.60 1.75
CA GLU A 24 -15.28 -1.06 0.92
C GLU A 24 -16.37 0.00 0.79
N LYS A 25 -16.71 0.66 1.89
CA LYS A 25 -17.72 1.72 1.90
C LYS A 25 -17.28 2.92 1.06
N LEU A 26 -15.96 3.15 1.00
CA LEU A 26 -15.40 4.24 0.20
C LEU A 26 -15.22 3.85 -1.27
N GLY A 27 -15.56 2.63 -1.64
CA GLY A 27 -15.42 2.15 -3.01
C GLY A 27 -14.07 1.56 -3.34
N TYR A 28 -13.28 1.19 -2.31
CA TYR A 28 -11.96 0.61 -2.48
C TYR A 28 -11.90 -0.84 -2.05
N GLN A 29 -11.00 -1.57 -2.68
CA GLN A 29 -10.68 -2.94 -2.33
C GLN A 29 -9.19 -3.01 -2.04
N ILE A 30 -8.80 -3.55 -0.88
CA ILE A 30 -7.39 -3.75 -0.55
C ILE A 30 -6.86 -4.90 -1.40
N ALA A 31 -6.04 -4.58 -2.39
CA ALA A 31 -5.46 -5.56 -3.30
C ALA A 31 -4.24 -6.26 -2.69
N GLY A 32 -3.57 -5.60 -1.74
CA GLY A 32 -2.42 -6.17 -1.06
C GLY A 32 -1.84 -5.22 -0.04
N THR A 33 -0.97 -5.76 0.81
CA THR A 33 -0.26 -4.99 1.81
C THR A 33 1.21 -5.35 1.76
N ALA A 34 2.07 -4.40 2.07
CA ALA A 34 3.51 -4.60 2.07
C ALA A 34 4.16 -3.93 3.27
N ASN A 35 5.23 -4.54 3.77
CA ASN A 35 5.99 -3.99 4.90
C ASN A 35 7.35 -3.44 4.48
N ASP A 36 7.67 -3.50 3.20
CA ASP A 36 8.90 -2.93 2.65
C ASP A 36 8.71 -2.51 1.20
N GLY A 37 9.69 -1.79 0.66
CA GLY A 37 9.61 -1.24 -0.67
C GLY A 37 9.62 -2.30 -1.78
N GLU A 38 10.37 -3.38 -1.60
CA GLU A 38 10.44 -4.44 -2.60
C GLU A 38 9.10 -5.14 -2.77
N ARG A 39 8.47 -5.47 -1.66
CA ARG A 39 7.16 -6.11 -1.70
C ARG A 39 6.11 -5.18 -2.28
N ALA A 40 6.18 -3.88 -1.94
CA ALA A 40 5.27 -2.89 -2.50
C ALA A 40 5.41 -2.81 -4.02
N LEU A 41 6.63 -2.80 -4.53
CA LEU A 41 6.86 -2.78 -5.98
C LEU A 41 6.30 -4.03 -6.67
N GLN A 42 6.49 -5.20 -6.06
CA GLN A 42 5.94 -6.44 -6.59
C GLN A 42 4.41 -6.36 -6.70
N LEU A 43 3.76 -5.86 -5.65
CA LEU A 43 2.31 -5.72 -5.64
C LEU A 43 1.82 -4.72 -6.67
N ILE A 44 2.54 -3.63 -6.86
CA ILE A 44 2.20 -2.64 -7.88
C ILE A 44 2.23 -3.27 -9.27
N GLU A 45 3.24 -4.07 -9.55
CA GLU A 45 3.38 -4.74 -10.84
C GLU A 45 2.33 -5.82 -11.05
N GLU A 46 2.03 -6.59 -10.01
CA GLU A 46 1.07 -7.70 -10.08
C GLU A 46 -0.37 -7.24 -10.11
N GLU A 47 -0.71 -6.28 -9.25
CA GLU A 47 -2.11 -5.89 -9.02
C GLU A 47 -2.53 -4.63 -9.75
N LYS A 48 -1.58 -3.82 -10.19
CA LYS A 48 -1.84 -2.56 -10.89
C LYS A 48 -2.88 -1.70 -10.16
N PRO A 49 -2.56 -1.28 -8.93
CA PRO A 49 -3.54 -0.58 -8.09
C PRO A 49 -3.87 0.81 -8.63
N ASP A 50 -5.04 1.31 -8.25
CA ASP A 50 -5.45 2.66 -8.55
C ASP A 50 -4.88 3.67 -7.55
N VAL A 51 -4.65 3.22 -6.31
CA VAL A 51 -4.15 4.06 -5.22
C VAL A 51 -3.06 3.31 -4.45
N LEU A 52 -2.01 4.01 -4.10
CA LEU A 52 -0.95 3.51 -3.24
C LEU A 52 -0.89 4.37 -1.99
N MET A 53 -1.06 3.74 -0.83
CA MET A 53 -0.90 4.40 0.47
C MET A 53 0.42 3.92 1.05
N THR A 54 1.41 4.81 1.18
CA THR A 54 2.76 4.42 1.55
C THR A 54 3.41 5.41 2.51
N ASP A 55 4.33 4.90 3.34
CA ASP A 55 5.23 5.70 4.15
C ASP A 55 6.48 6.02 3.33
N ILE A 56 6.84 7.29 3.26
CA ILE A 56 7.99 7.77 2.50
C ILE A 56 9.31 7.18 2.99
N ARG A 57 9.40 6.82 4.27
CA ARG A 57 10.62 6.32 4.90
C ARG A 57 10.78 4.81 4.85
N MET A 58 10.00 4.14 4.03
CA MET A 58 10.02 2.70 3.96
C MET A 58 11.39 2.18 3.51
N PRO A 59 11.93 1.13 4.17
CA PRO A 59 13.22 0.54 3.78
C PRO A 59 13.19 -0.05 2.37
N GLY A 60 14.35 -0.06 1.73
CA GLY A 60 14.54 -0.65 0.41
C GLY A 60 14.28 0.32 -0.73
N VAL A 61 13.11 0.94 -0.74
CA VAL A 61 12.72 1.94 -1.75
C VAL A 61 11.96 3.03 -1.02
N ASP A 62 12.30 4.30 -1.23
CA ASP A 62 11.55 5.37 -0.58
C ASP A 62 10.19 5.58 -1.24
N GLY A 63 9.27 6.21 -0.50
CA GLY A 63 7.90 6.40 -0.97
C GLY A 63 7.79 7.23 -2.24
N MET A 64 8.72 8.17 -2.42
CA MET A 64 8.74 9.00 -3.63
C MET A 64 9.08 8.19 -4.86
N GLU A 65 9.98 7.22 -4.73
CA GLU A 65 10.34 6.34 -5.83
C GLU A 65 9.18 5.42 -6.20
N LEU A 66 8.43 4.93 -5.23
CA LEU A 66 7.24 4.12 -5.48
C LEU A 66 6.20 4.92 -6.28
N ILE A 67 6.02 6.18 -5.95
CA ILE A 67 5.05 7.03 -6.63
C ILE A 67 5.44 7.26 -8.09
N ARG A 68 6.72 7.28 -8.39
CA ARG A 68 7.22 7.49 -9.75
C ARG A 68 7.10 6.25 -10.63
N ARG A 69 6.92 5.11 -10.04
CA ARG A 69 6.81 3.86 -10.77
C ARG A 69 5.36 3.52 -11.09
#